data_16b0f040d4c4f4965ebfdf7b0dd12a27
#
_entry.id   16b0f040d4c4f4965ebfdf7b0dd12a27
#
_cell.length_a   1.000
_cell.length_b   1.000
_cell.length_c   1.000
_cell.angle_alpha   90.00
_cell.angle_beta   90.00
_cell.angle_gamma   90.00
#
_symmetry.space_group_name_H-M   'P 1'
#
loop_
_entity.id
_entity.type
_entity.pdbx_description
1 polymer ?
#
loop_
_entity_poly.entity_id
_entity_poly.type
_entity_poly.pdbx_seq_one_letter_code
_entity_poly.pdbx_strand_id
1 'polypeptide(L)'
;LRERQPDLVYFDDAYEGEYPEDAPFTISELEEIYPTASAKSKEDGAYKERAMEATFKLQSGERGYRALWKHIIDISVADLKKNYEKLDVEFDLWKGEADVHDVIPGMVDYMKKEGYAYISEGALVVDVKEDTDTKEIPPCMVLKSDGAALYNTTDLATIIKRMKDYHPDRIIYVADKRQNLYFEQVFRCARKTRLVEPETELLHIGFGTMNGKDGKPFKTRDGGVMRLEYLIREIEEEMYRKITDNREVEEAEARRTAQTVALSAIKYGDLSNQAFKDYAFDIDKFTSFEGDTGPYILYTIVRIKSILNKIKEQDEALADKARIREAGSAAEKALMLEIAGFNAMVEEAYKESAPHKVCAYIYDLANVFNRFYHETKIISQEDTEKKAGWVALLLLTRRILETCIEMLGFSAPERM
;
A
#
# COMPACT_ATOMS: atom_id res chain seq x y z
N LEU A 1 -7.90 26.49 -14.14
CA LEU A 1 -9.20 26.94 -13.62
C LEU A 1 -9.46 28.40 -13.98
N ARG A 2 -8.53 29.34 -13.71
CA ARG A 2 -8.68 30.79 -14.02
C ARG A 2 -9.08 31.08 -15.47
N GLU A 3 -8.62 30.31 -16.45
CA GLU A 3 -9.02 30.47 -17.85
C GLU A 3 -10.44 29.94 -18.14
N ARG A 4 -10.90 28.92 -17.44
CA ARG A 4 -12.24 28.33 -17.62
C ARG A 4 -13.33 29.11 -16.87
N GLN A 5 -12.96 29.65 -15.71
CA GLN A 5 -13.86 30.34 -14.78
C GLN A 5 -13.17 31.59 -14.22
N PRO A 6 -12.97 32.65 -15.06
CA PRO A 6 -12.20 33.83 -14.66
C PRO A 6 -12.87 34.68 -13.58
N ASP A 7 -14.22 34.59 -13.46
CA ASP A 7 -15.04 35.42 -12.57
C ASP A 7 -15.17 34.84 -11.15
N LEU A 8 -14.47 33.72 -10.86
CA LEU A 8 -14.48 33.16 -9.50
C LEU A 8 -13.84 34.12 -8.50
N VAL A 9 -14.49 34.30 -7.36
CA VAL A 9 -14.07 35.18 -6.26
C VAL A 9 -12.66 34.90 -5.75
N TYR A 10 -12.13 33.71 -5.99
CA TYR A 10 -10.78 33.31 -5.64
C TYR A 10 -9.66 34.05 -6.41
N PHE A 11 -10.01 34.67 -7.54
CA PHE A 11 -9.09 35.43 -8.41
C PHE A 11 -9.27 36.95 -8.29
N ASP A 12 -10.17 37.39 -7.42
CA ASP A 12 -10.39 38.79 -7.11
C ASP A 12 -9.53 39.20 -5.89
N ASP A 13 -8.46 39.93 -6.16
CA ASP A 13 -7.51 40.40 -5.14
C ASP A 13 -8.16 41.40 -4.14
N ALA A 14 -9.33 41.98 -4.50
CA ALA A 14 -10.08 42.89 -3.63
C ALA A 14 -11.14 42.19 -2.77
N TYR A 15 -11.34 40.88 -2.94
CA TYR A 15 -12.34 40.13 -2.21
C TYR A 15 -11.96 39.92 -0.75
N GLU A 16 -12.72 40.53 0.18
CA GLU A 16 -12.52 40.42 1.62
C GLU A 16 -13.49 39.45 2.33
N GLY A 17 -14.49 38.92 1.61
CA GLY A 17 -15.50 38.00 2.16
C GLY A 17 -14.94 36.62 2.54
N GLU A 18 -15.85 35.77 3.04
CA GLU A 18 -15.58 34.34 3.22
C GLU A 18 -15.71 33.63 1.88
N TYR A 19 -14.77 32.73 1.58
CA TYR A 19 -14.84 31.93 0.35
C TYR A 19 -15.92 30.86 0.47
N PRO A 20 -16.58 30.47 -0.63
CA PRO A 20 -17.58 29.41 -0.64
C PRO A 20 -17.04 28.12 -0.01
N GLU A 21 -17.91 27.41 0.74
CA GLU A 21 -17.56 26.09 1.31
C GLU A 21 -17.48 25.02 0.23
N ASP A 22 -18.32 25.13 -0.79
CA ASP A 22 -18.34 24.19 -1.92
C ASP A 22 -17.21 24.50 -2.91
N ALA A 23 -16.51 23.45 -3.34
CA ALA A 23 -15.46 23.58 -4.34
C ALA A 23 -16.05 23.94 -5.71
N PRO A 24 -15.42 24.85 -6.47
CA PRO A 24 -15.91 25.24 -7.80
C PRO A 24 -15.58 24.22 -8.91
N PHE A 25 -15.24 22.98 -8.55
CA PHE A 25 -14.90 21.90 -9.46
C PHE A 25 -15.09 20.53 -8.80
N THR A 26 -15.20 19.51 -9.61
CA THR A 26 -15.24 18.09 -9.21
C THR A 26 -13.87 17.43 -9.36
N ILE A 27 -13.70 16.22 -8.81
CA ILE A 27 -12.48 15.42 -9.00
C ILE A 27 -12.23 15.11 -10.49
N SER A 28 -13.28 14.79 -11.24
CA SER A 28 -13.18 14.49 -12.68
C SER A 28 -12.72 15.70 -13.49
N GLU A 29 -13.16 16.90 -13.13
CA GLU A 29 -12.68 18.14 -13.75
C GLU A 29 -11.20 18.42 -13.41
N LEU A 30 -10.76 18.16 -12.18
CA LEU A 30 -9.34 18.28 -11.81
C LEU A 30 -8.45 17.34 -12.61
N GLU A 31 -8.91 16.10 -12.84
CA GLU A 31 -8.18 15.11 -13.66
C GLU A 31 -8.03 15.53 -15.12
N GLU A 32 -8.97 16.31 -15.66
CA GLU A 32 -8.89 16.88 -17.00
C GLU A 32 -8.02 18.16 -17.02
N ILE A 33 -8.20 19.03 -16.02
CA ILE A 33 -7.53 20.34 -15.94
C ILE A 33 -6.02 20.17 -15.81
N TYR A 34 -5.53 19.27 -14.95
CA TYR A 34 -4.12 19.14 -14.65
C TYR A 34 -3.27 18.71 -15.87
N PRO A 35 -3.59 17.60 -16.58
CA PRO A 35 -2.84 17.21 -17.77
C PRO A 35 -2.92 18.28 -18.88
N THR A 36 -4.07 18.90 -19.08
CA THR A 36 -4.31 19.96 -20.07
C THR A 36 -3.40 21.16 -19.77
N ALA A 37 -3.38 21.64 -18.52
CA ALA A 37 -2.54 22.75 -18.10
C ALA A 37 -1.06 22.41 -18.20
N SER A 38 -0.65 21.21 -17.83
CA SER A 38 0.71 20.72 -17.95
C SER A 38 1.19 20.67 -19.40
N ALA A 39 0.37 20.16 -20.32
CA ALA A 39 0.69 20.13 -21.74
C ALA A 39 0.82 21.55 -22.31
N LYS A 40 -0.16 22.42 -22.04
CA LYS A 40 -0.17 23.82 -22.50
C LYS A 40 1.03 24.61 -21.99
N SER A 41 1.46 24.40 -20.74
CA SER A 41 2.64 25.06 -20.16
C SER A 41 3.97 24.66 -20.81
N LYS A 42 4.02 23.53 -21.53
CA LYS A 42 5.20 23.10 -22.29
C LYS A 42 5.28 23.73 -23.69
N GLU A 43 4.12 24.08 -24.24
CA GLU A 43 3.97 24.61 -25.61
C GLU A 43 3.89 26.13 -25.64
N ASP A 44 3.34 26.78 -24.60
CA ASP A 44 3.09 28.21 -24.49
C ASP A 44 3.90 28.83 -23.34
N GLY A 45 4.96 29.60 -23.65
CA GLY A 45 5.81 30.26 -22.68
C GLY A 45 5.05 31.27 -21.81
N ALA A 46 4.11 32.03 -22.38
CA ALA A 46 3.31 32.98 -21.63
C ALA A 46 2.35 32.29 -20.66
N TYR A 47 1.83 31.11 -21.05
CA TYR A 47 1.04 30.30 -20.14
C TYR A 47 1.89 29.76 -18.98
N LYS A 48 3.11 29.32 -19.26
CA LYS A 48 4.07 28.87 -18.25
C LYS A 48 4.37 29.97 -17.22
N GLU A 49 4.59 31.22 -17.69
CA GLU A 49 4.82 32.36 -16.80
C GLU A 49 3.63 32.62 -15.87
N ARG A 50 2.39 32.58 -16.39
CA ARG A 50 1.19 32.70 -15.56
C ARG A 50 1.03 31.55 -14.56
N ALA A 51 1.42 30.34 -14.93
CA ALA A 51 1.40 29.20 -14.02
C ALA A 51 2.44 29.36 -12.89
N MET A 52 3.63 29.90 -13.19
CA MET A 52 4.65 30.23 -12.19
C MET A 52 4.17 31.35 -11.25
N GLU A 53 3.53 32.40 -11.78
CA GLU A 53 2.90 33.46 -11.00
C GLU A 53 1.84 32.90 -10.03
N ALA A 54 0.95 32.03 -10.52
CA ALA A 54 -0.07 31.39 -9.68
C ALA A 54 0.57 30.54 -8.55
N THR A 55 1.65 29.84 -8.83
CA THR A 55 2.40 29.08 -7.82
C THR A 55 3.02 30.03 -6.78
N PHE A 56 3.61 31.12 -7.23
CA PHE A 56 4.18 32.14 -6.32
C PHE A 56 3.09 32.74 -5.42
N LYS A 57 1.92 33.12 -5.97
CA LYS A 57 0.78 33.63 -5.21
C LYS A 57 0.31 32.64 -4.14
N LEU A 58 0.19 31.35 -4.50
CA LEU A 58 -0.15 30.29 -3.53
C LEU A 58 0.90 30.19 -2.42
N GLN A 59 2.19 30.17 -2.75
CA GLN A 59 3.29 30.05 -1.78
C GLN A 59 3.45 31.29 -0.89
N SER A 60 3.19 32.49 -1.44
CA SER A 60 3.16 33.74 -0.66
C SER A 60 1.94 33.89 0.23
N GLY A 61 1.00 32.96 0.18
CA GLY A 61 -0.14 32.92 1.11
C GLY A 61 -1.35 33.75 0.67
N GLU A 62 -1.45 34.11 -0.63
CA GLU A 62 -2.63 34.82 -1.12
C GLU A 62 -3.93 34.05 -0.83
N ARG A 63 -4.88 34.75 -0.22
CA ARG A 63 -6.10 34.17 0.37
C ARG A 63 -6.90 33.32 -0.63
N GLY A 64 -7.15 33.85 -1.85
CA GLY A 64 -7.92 33.16 -2.88
C GLY A 64 -7.25 31.87 -3.36
N TYR A 65 -5.94 31.94 -3.64
CA TYR A 65 -5.16 30.77 -4.06
C TYR A 65 -5.06 29.71 -2.95
N ARG A 66 -4.92 30.13 -1.68
CA ARG A 66 -4.94 29.21 -0.53
C ARG A 66 -6.29 28.54 -0.35
N ALA A 67 -7.39 29.26 -0.51
CA ALA A 67 -8.73 28.69 -0.45
C ALA A 67 -8.99 27.69 -1.58
N LEU A 68 -8.61 27.99 -2.82
CA LEU A 68 -8.66 27.02 -3.92
C LEU A 68 -7.80 25.79 -3.67
N TRP A 69 -6.59 25.97 -3.19
CA TRP A 69 -5.70 24.87 -2.85
C TRP A 69 -6.32 23.96 -1.79
N LYS A 70 -6.96 24.53 -0.78
CA LYS A 70 -7.69 23.76 0.24
C LYS A 70 -8.78 22.89 -0.39
N HIS A 71 -9.58 23.42 -1.29
CA HIS A 71 -10.60 22.64 -2.01
C HIS A 71 -9.99 21.50 -2.84
N ILE A 72 -8.87 21.75 -3.51
CA ILE A 72 -8.16 20.69 -4.26
C ILE A 72 -7.74 19.56 -3.31
N ILE A 73 -7.15 19.88 -2.17
CA ILE A 73 -6.72 18.90 -1.18
C ILE A 73 -7.91 18.14 -0.61
N ASP A 74 -8.96 18.83 -0.19
CA ASP A 74 -10.15 18.22 0.44
C ASP A 74 -10.82 17.22 -0.52
N ILE A 75 -11.03 17.58 -1.77
CA ILE A 75 -11.62 16.69 -2.79
C ILE A 75 -10.70 15.52 -3.09
N SER A 76 -9.40 15.78 -3.28
CA SER A 76 -8.43 14.73 -3.62
C SER A 76 -8.27 13.72 -2.48
N VAL A 77 -8.19 14.18 -1.23
CA VAL A 77 -8.12 13.30 -0.06
C VAL A 77 -9.42 12.51 0.11
N ALA A 78 -10.58 13.13 -0.10
CA ALA A 78 -11.86 12.43 -0.03
C ALA A 78 -11.98 11.31 -1.08
N ASP A 79 -11.47 11.54 -2.29
CA ASP A 79 -11.44 10.51 -3.35
C ASP A 79 -10.45 9.39 -3.06
N LEU A 80 -9.25 9.74 -2.58
CA LEU A 80 -8.25 8.75 -2.14
C LEU A 80 -8.79 7.87 -1.02
N LYS A 81 -9.46 8.43 -0.02
CA LYS A 81 -10.06 7.69 1.09
C LYS A 81 -11.03 6.62 0.62
N LYS A 82 -11.86 6.90 -0.38
CA LYS A 82 -12.79 5.89 -0.96
C LYS A 82 -12.06 4.68 -1.51
N ASN A 83 -10.90 4.88 -2.17
CA ASN A 83 -10.09 3.79 -2.68
C ASN A 83 -9.41 3.00 -1.55
N TYR A 84 -8.93 3.69 -0.51
CA TYR A 84 -8.35 3.03 0.67
C TYR A 84 -9.39 2.22 1.45
N GLU A 85 -10.61 2.76 1.63
CA GLU A 85 -11.74 2.02 2.23
C GLU A 85 -12.03 0.71 1.47
N LYS A 86 -12.10 0.76 0.13
CA LYS A 86 -12.30 -0.44 -0.70
C LYS A 86 -11.16 -1.45 -0.58
N LEU A 87 -9.95 -0.99 -0.31
CA LEU A 87 -8.79 -1.83 -0.10
C LEU A 87 -8.60 -2.25 1.36
N ASP A 88 -9.52 -1.89 2.27
CA ASP A 88 -9.38 -2.14 3.71
C ASP A 88 -8.02 -1.64 4.22
N VAL A 89 -7.71 -0.37 3.92
CA VAL A 89 -6.47 0.31 4.33
C VAL A 89 -6.81 1.57 5.10
N GLU A 90 -6.29 1.68 6.31
CA GLU A 90 -6.45 2.83 7.19
C GLU A 90 -5.09 3.46 7.50
N PHE A 91 -5.11 4.77 7.77
CA PHE A 91 -3.93 5.53 8.18
C PHE A 91 -4.24 6.30 9.46
N ASP A 92 -3.34 6.22 10.43
CA ASP A 92 -3.43 6.99 11.67
C ASP A 92 -3.23 8.49 11.42
N LEU A 93 -2.44 8.85 10.40
CA LEU A 93 -2.06 10.21 10.08
C LEU A 93 -2.23 10.51 8.59
N TRP A 94 -2.92 11.61 8.30
CA TRP A 94 -3.04 12.18 6.96
C TRP A 94 -2.21 13.46 6.90
N LYS A 95 -0.95 13.33 6.47
CA LYS A 95 0.02 14.42 6.34
C LYS A 95 0.49 14.56 4.91
N GLY A 96 0.66 15.80 4.46
CA GLY A 96 1.19 16.12 3.15
C GLY A 96 2.49 16.92 3.23
N GLU A 97 3.15 17.13 2.11
CA GLU A 97 4.40 17.89 2.00
C GLU A 97 4.27 19.35 2.52
N ALA A 98 3.07 19.93 2.43
CA ALA A 98 2.82 21.28 2.91
C ALA A 98 2.85 21.41 4.44
N ASP A 99 2.69 20.30 5.18
CA ASP A 99 2.61 20.29 6.65
C ASP A 99 3.98 20.49 7.34
N VAL A 100 5.06 20.54 6.58
CA VAL A 100 6.42 20.69 7.09
C VAL A 100 7.11 21.98 6.68
N HIS A 101 6.41 22.88 5.99
CA HIS A 101 6.99 24.12 5.49
C HIS A 101 7.53 25.04 6.60
N ASP A 102 6.92 25.00 7.77
CA ASP A 102 7.35 25.75 8.96
C ASP A 102 8.71 25.28 9.51
N VAL A 103 9.09 24.04 9.25
CA VAL A 103 10.36 23.44 9.69
C VAL A 103 11.53 23.85 8.79
N ILE A 104 11.27 24.09 7.49
CA ILE A 104 12.30 24.31 6.47
C ILE A 104 13.27 25.44 6.79
N PRO A 105 12.83 26.66 7.15
CA PRO A 105 13.77 27.76 7.42
C PRO A 105 14.78 27.43 8.52
N GLY A 106 14.28 26.89 9.65
CA GLY A 106 15.15 26.51 10.78
C GLY A 106 16.13 25.40 10.43
N MET A 107 15.69 24.41 9.64
CA MET A 107 16.55 23.34 9.12
C MET A 107 17.68 23.90 8.23
N VAL A 108 17.35 24.77 7.30
CA VAL A 108 18.31 25.38 6.36
C VAL A 108 19.34 26.21 7.12
N ASP A 109 18.89 27.02 8.07
CA ASP A 109 19.78 27.85 8.90
C ASP A 109 20.72 27.00 9.74
N TYR A 110 20.20 25.92 10.34
CA TYR A 110 21.00 24.94 11.06
C TYR A 110 22.10 24.33 10.17
N MET A 111 21.74 23.81 8.99
CA MET A 111 22.70 23.18 8.07
C MET A 111 23.80 24.13 7.62
N LYS A 112 23.47 25.41 7.38
CA LYS A 112 24.46 26.46 7.05
C LYS A 112 25.37 26.78 8.22
N LYS A 113 24.79 26.98 9.40
CA LYS A 113 25.53 27.35 10.62
C LYS A 113 26.52 26.29 11.06
N GLU A 114 26.12 25.02 10.99
CA GLU A 114 26.98 23.88 11.34
C GLU A 114 27.95 23.50 10.20
N GLY A 115 27.91 24.19 9.06
CA GLY A 115 28.83 23.96 7.94
C GLY A 115 28.57 22.68 7.14
N TYR A 116 27.39 22.10 7.27
CA TYR A 116 26.99 20.92 6.48
C TYR A 116 26.64 21.28 5.03
N ALA A 117 25.98 22.42 4.83
CA ALA A 117 25.51 22.84 3.52
C ALA A 117 26.35 23.97 2.96
N TYR A 118 26.62 23.93 1.65
CA TYR A 118 27.39 24.93 0.91
C TYR A 118 26.70 25.23 -0.43
N ILE A 119 27.12 26.35 -1.07
CA ILE A 119 26.60 26.74 -2.38
C ILE A 119 27.42 26.05 -3.48
N SER A 120 26.72 25.32 -4.36
CA SER A 120 27.23 24.69 -5.57
C SER A 120 26.33 25.07 -6.73
N GLU A 121 26.89 25.68 -7.78
CA GLU A 121 26.15 26.17 -8.98
C GLU A 121 24.90 27.01 -8.63
N GLY A 122 25.00 27.80 -7.56
CA GLY A 122 23.91 28.62 -7.04
C GLY A 122 22.93 27.92 -6.14
N ALA A 123 22.88 26.60 -6.12
CA ALA A 123 22.02 25.81 -5.25
C ALA A 123 22.66 25.52 -3.88
N LEU A 124 21.85 25.37 -2.83
CA LEU A 124 22.33 24.94 -1.52
C LEU A 124 22.34 23.41 -1.47
N VAL A 125 23.50 22.83 -1.23
CA VAL A 125 23.67 21.36 -1.27
C VAL A 125 24.43 20.85 -0.05
N VAL A 126 24.23 19.56 0.25
CA VAL A 126 25.02 18.79 1.22
C VAL A 126 25.73 17.67 0.47
N ASP A 127 27.04 17.60 0.56
CA ASP A 127 27.80 16.46 0.02
C ASP A 127 27.48 15.19 0.82
N VAL A 128 27.04 14.15 0.11
CA VAL A 128 26.61 12.86 0.69
C VAL A 128 27.45 11.69 0.19
N LYS A 129 28.57 11.98 -0.50
CA LYS A 129 29.50 10.96 -0.97
C LYS A 129 30.18 10.28 0.22
N GLU A 130 30.35 8.96 0.12
CA GLU A 130 31.09 8.12 1.05
C GLU A 130 32.29 7.47 0.36
N ASP A 131 33.34 7.15 1.13
CA ASP A 131 34.56 6.52 0.59
C ASP A 131 34.32 5.12 0.03
N THR A 132 33.23 4.49 0.43
CA THR A 132 32.79 3.16 -0.02
C THR A 132 32.02 3.16 -1.34
N ASP A 133 31.70 4.33 -1.86
CA ASP A 133 30.90 4.46 -3.08
C ASP A 133 31.64 3.94 -4.31
N THR A 134 31.02 2.98 -4.98
CA THR A 134 31.50 2.43 -6.25
C THR A 134 31.00 3.22 -7.49
N LYS A 135 30.06 4.13 -7.27
CA LYS A 135 29.47 5.02 -8.26
C LYS A 135 29.47 6.45 -7.75
N GLU A 136 29.44 7.39 -8.65
CA GLU A 136 29.28 8.79 -8.29
C GLU A 136 27.89 9.03 -7.69
N ILE A 137 27.84 9.54 -6.46
CA ILE A 137 26.62 9.97 -5.79
C ILE A 137 26.62 11.50 -5.78
N PRO A 138 25.70 12.15 -6.51
CA PRO A 138 25.59 13.60 -6.52
C PRO A 138 25.23 14.14 -5.13
N PRO A 139 25.62 15.39 -4.78
CA PRO A 139 25.21 16.03 -3.55
C PRO A 139 23.68 16.08 -3.40
N CYS A 140 23.21 16.01 -2.16
CA CYS A 140 21.79 16.22 -1.86
C CYS A 140 21.46 17.71 -1.95
N MET A 141 20.54 18.06 -2.85
CA MET A 141 20.12 19.45 -3.04
C MET A 141 19.12 19.82 -1.94
N VAL A 142 19.44 20.83 -1.13
CA VAL A 142 18.56 21.30 -0.03
C VAL A 142 17.68 22.46 -0.51
N LEU A 143 18.21 23.39 -1.32
CA LEU A 143 17.44 24.45 -1.96
C LEU A 143 17.94 24.65 -3.40
N LYS A 144 17.03 25.03 -4.28
CA LYS A 144 17.35 25.45 -5.64
C LYS A 144 18.12 26.75 -5.65
N SER A 145 18.68 27.14 -6.82
CA SER A 145 19.41 28.38 -7.00
C SER A 145 18.57 29.66 -6.81
N ASP A 146 17.25 29.56 -6.97
CA ASP A 146 16.28 30.61 -6.67
C ASP A 146 15.82 30.64 -5.21
N GLY A 147 16.37 29.75 -4.37
CA GLY A 147 15.99 29.59 -2.96
C GLY A 147 14.72 28.75 -2.73
N ALA A 148 14.08 28.21 -3.77
CA ALA A 148 12.89 27.41 -3.64
C ALA A 148 13.19 26.03 -3.04
N ALA A 149 12.25 25.54 -2.22
CA ALA A 149 12.24 24.17 -1.73
C ALA A 149 11.95 23.18 -2.86
N LEU A 150 12.42 21.95 -2.70
CA LEU A 150 12.18 20.81 -3.58
C LEU A 150 11.85 19.58 -2.73
N TYR A 151 11.59 18.44 -3.36
CA TYR A 151 11.22 17.21 -2.64
C TYR A 151 12.25 16.81 -1.58
N ASN A 152 13.55 16.92 -1.85
CA ASN A 152 14.58 16.66 -0.84
C ASN A 152 14.41 17.54 0.40
N THR A 153 14.06 18.83 0.20
CA THR A 153 13.84 19.79 1.31
C THR A 153 12.68 19.36 2.19
N THR A 154 11.55 19.00 1.56
CA THR A 154 10.34 18.60 2.28
C THR A 154 10.50 17.23 2.96
N ASP A 155 11.22 16.29 2.35
CA ASP A 155 11.50 15.00 2.97
C ASP A 155 12.44 15.10 4.16
N LEU A 156 13.49 15.93 4.08
CA LEU A 156 14.36 16.21 5.23
C LEU A 156 13.59 16.88 6.38
N ALA A 157 12.75 17.87 6.07
CA ALA A 157 11.88 18.52 7.05
C ALA A 157 10.86 17.54 7.66
N THR A 158 10.35 16.60 6.86
CA THR A 158 9.45 15.53 7.32
C THR A 158 10.16 14.60 8.31
N ILE A 159 11.42 14.23 8.05
CA ILE A 159 12.23 13.42 8.99
C ILE A 159 12.36 14.15 10.33
N ILE A 160 12.70 15.44 10.32
CA ILE A 160 12.81 16.26 11.55
C ILE A 160 11.49 16.22 12.32
N LYS A 161 10.37 16.45 11.64
CA LYS A 161 9.05 16.49 12.26
C LYS A 161 8.67 15.14 12.85
N ARG A 162 8.93 14.04 12.15
CA ARG A 162 8.70 12.68 12.64
C ARG A 162 9.55 12.34 13.86
N MET A 163 10.85 12.71 13.83
CA MET A 163 11.73 12.53 14.99
C MET A 163 11.23 13.31 16.20
N LYS A 164 10.80 14.56 16.01
CA LYS A 164 10.29 15.40 17.09
C LYS A 164 8.97 14.92 17.67
N ASP A 165 8.03 14.51 16.79
CA ASP A 165 6.65 14.23 17.20
C ASP A 165 6.45 12.79 17.66
N TYR A 166 7.23 11.82 17.16
CA TYR A 166 6.97 10.39 17.33
C TYR A 166 8.17 9.57 17.84
N HIS A 167 9.40 10.07 17.75
CA HIS A 167 10.65 9.34 18.11
C HIS A 167 10.68 7.89 17.57
N PRO A 168 10.52 7.69 16.26
CA PRO A 168 10.39 6.35 15.70
C PRO A 168 11.72 5.59 15.70
N ASP A 169 11.68 4.28 15.97
CA ASP A 169 12.82 3.38 15.79
C ASP A 169 13.12 3.15 14.30
N ARG A 170 12.09 3.24 13.45
CA ARG A 170 12.20 3.00 12.01
C ARG A 170 11.27 3.93 11.23
N ILE A 171 11.79 4.53 10.15
CA ILE A 171 11.01 5.29 9.17
C ILE A 171 11.09 4.57 7.83
N ILE A 172 9.94 4.10 7.32
CA ILE A 172 9.86 3.37 6.05
C ILE A 172 9.20 4.27 5.00
N TYR A 173 9.88 4.47 3.88
CA TYR A 173 9.34 5.11 2.68
C TYR A 173 8.98 4.05 1.67
N VAL A 174 7.71 3.99 1.28
CA VAL A 174 7.22 3.09 0.23
C VAL A 174 7.02 3.93 -1.03
N ALA A 175 7.89 3.79 -2.01
CA ALA A 175 7.87 4.57 -3.25
C ALA A 175 8.40 3.75 -4.44
N ASP A 176 8.26 4.29 -5.65
CA ASP A 176 8.76 3.62 -6.85
C ASP A 176 10.27 3.35 -6.77
N LYS A 177 10.71 2.15 -7.19
CA LYS A 177 12.12 1.73 -7.17
C LYS A 177 13.06 2.66 -7.95
N ARG A 178 12.53 3.43 -8.91
CA ARG A 178 13.31 4.43 -9.66
C ARG A 178 13.79 5.59 -8.78
N GLN A 179 13.23 5.74 -7.58
CA GLN A 179 13.62 6.74 -6.60
C GLN A 179 14.70 6.26 -5.63
N ASN A 180 15.31 5.09 -5.83
CA ASN A 180 16.34 4.55 -4.94
C ASN A 180 17.49 5.54 -4.68
N LEU A 181 18.08 6.11 -5.72
CA LEU A 181 19.18 7.08 -5.58
C LEU A 181 18.73 8.34 -4.84
N TYR A 182 17.52 8.80 -5.10
CA TYR A 182 16.93 9.94 -4.43
C TYR A 182 16.84 9.72 -2.90
N PHE A 183 16.24 8.60 -2.46
CA PHE A 183 16.15 8.28 -1.03
C PHE A 183 17.51 7.99 -0.40
N GLU A 184 18.44 7.40 -1.15
CA GLU A 184 19.81 7.24 -0.68
C GLU A 184 20.46 8.60 -0.35
N GLN A 185 20.32 9.61 -1.23
CA GLN A 185 20.80 10.96 -1.00
C GLN A 185 20.12 11.62 0.22
N VAL A 186 18.79 11.51 0.34
CA VAL A 186 18.03 12.07 1.47
C VAL A 186 18.45 11.44 2.79
N PHE A 187 18.57 10.12 2.84
CA PHE A 187 18.93 9.39 4.07
C PHE A 187 20.37 9.67 4.50
N ARG A 188 21.32 9.69 3.56
CA ARG A 188 22.70 10.06 3.86
C ARG A 188 22.80 11.52 4.33
N CYS A 189 22.05 12.43 3.71
CA CYS A 189 21.96 13.82 4.14
C CYS A 189 21.42 13.92 5.56
N ALA A 190 20.29 13.26 5.86
CA ALA A 190 19.69 13.27 7.19
C ALA A 190 20.64 12.75 8.28
N ARG A 191 21.39 11.67 8.01
CA ARG A 191 22.39 11.12 8.92
C ARG A 191 23.59 12.04 9.10
N LYS A 192 24.18 12.51 8.01
CA LYS A 192 25.34 13.41 8.02
C LYS A 192 25.04 14.71 8.77
N THR A 193 23.87 15.27 8.56
CA THR A 193 23.41 16.50 9.20
C THR A 193 22.76 16.31 10.57
N ARG A 194 22.73 15.09 11.08
CA ARG A 194 22.18 14.73 12.40
C ARG A 194 20.72 15.13 12.59
N LEU A 195 19.92 15.04 11.53
CA LEU A 195 18.47 15.25 11.58
C LEU A 195 17.71 14.02 12.08
N VAL A 196 18.39 12.91 12.21
CA VAL A 196 17.86 11.62 12.68
C VAL A 196 18.84 11.03 13.69
N GLU A 197 18.28 10.38 14.70
CA GLU A 197 19.11 9.67 15.69
C GLU A 197 19.86 8.50 15.04
N PRO A 198 21.08 8.16 15.54
CA PRO A 198 21.89 7.10 14.95
C PRO A 198 21.18 5.74 14.93
N GLU A 199 20.34 5.47 15.93
CA GLU A 199 19.64 4.22 16.15
C GLU A 199 18.39 4.08 15.24
N THR A 200 17.84 5.20 14.78
CA THR A 200 16.64 5.18 13.91
C THR A 200 16.99 4.64 12.54
N GLU A 201 16.31 3.59 12.12
CA GLU A 201 16.48 3.03 10.79
C GLU A 201 15.70 3.86 9.74
N LEU A 202 16.36 4.25 8.65
CA LEU A 202 15.74 4.84 7.47
C LEU A 202 15.75 3.80 6.35
N LEU A 203 14.57 3.43 5.85
CA LEU A 203 14.41 2.38 4.84
C LEU A 203 13.56 2.86 3.68
N HIS A 204 14.01 2.64 2.45
CA HIS A 204 13.21 2.78 1.25
C HIS A 204 12.82 1.40 0.71
N ILE A 205 11.52 1.11 0.66
CA ILE A 205 10.98 -0.06 -0.01
C ILE A 205 10.55 0.38 -1.41
N GLY A 206 11.42 0.13 -2.38
CA GLY A 206 11.17 0.44 -3.79
C GLY A 206 10.23 -0.60 -4.42
N PHE A 207 9.08 -0.18 -4.95
CA PHE A 207 8.18 -1.08 -5.66
C PHE A 207 8.29 -0.95 -7.17
N GLY A 208 7.98 -2.06 -7.86
CA GLY A 208 7.91 -2.14 -9.31
C GLY A 208 6.55 -1.69 -9.84
N THR A 209 6.36 -1.84 -11.14
CA THR A 209 5.13 -1.45 -11.84
C THR A 209 4.22 -2.66 -12.02
N MET A 210 2.93 -2.49 -11.69
CA MET A 210 1.87 -3.40 -12.09
C MET A 210 1.50 -3.12 -13.54
N ASN A 211 1.61 -4.13 -14.39
CA ASN A 211 1.33 -4.04 -15.82
C ASN A 211 0.14 -4.92 -16.20
N GLY A 212 -0.45 -4.68 -17.37
CA GLY A 212 -1.42 -5.59 -17.98
C GLY A 212 -0.75 -6.84 -18.56
N LYS A 213 -1.57 -7.75 -19.11
CA LYS A 213 -1.11 -9.00 -19.77
C LYS A 213 -0.09 -8.76 -20.89
N ASP A 214 -0.12 -7.61 -21.53
CA ASP A 214 0.79 -7.20 -22.61
C ASP A 214 2.14 -6.63 -22.11
N GLY A 215 2.36 -6.64 -20.79
CA GLY A 215 3.55 -6.10 -20.14
C GLY A 215 3.63 -4.58 -20.14
N LYS A 216 2.55 -3.87 -20.48
CA LYS A 216 2.46 -2.42 -20.45
C LYS A 216 1.57 -1.95 -19.29
N PRO A 217 1.75 -0.71 -18.83
CA PRO A 217 0.86 -0.15 -17.80
C PRO A 217 -0.61 -0.30 -18.19
N PHE A 218 -1.46 -0.61 -17.23
CA PHE A 218 -2.90 -0.75 -17.45
C PHE A 218 -3.47 0.47 -18.16
N LYS A 219 -4.27 0.22 -19.19
CA LYS A 219 -4.99 1.25 -19.95
C LYS A 219 -6.47 0.95 -19.97
N THR A 220 -7.29 2.01 -19.95
CA THR A 220 -8.71 1.89 -20.28
C THR A 220 -8.88 1.47 -21.74
N ARG A 221 -10.06 0.96 -22.11
CA ARG A 221 -10.40 0.61 -23.50
C ARG A 221 -10.21 1.79 -24.46
N ASP A 222 -10.33 3.02 -23.95
CA ASP A 222 -10.15 4.26 -24.71
C ASP A 222 -8.71 4.80 -24.68
N GLY A 223 -7.76 4.02 -24.14
CA GLY A 223 -6.31 4.33 -24.18
C GLY A 223 -5.75 5.15 -23.02
N GLY A 224 -6.58 5.57 -22.05
CA GLY A 224 -6.15 6.24 -20.82
C GLY A 224 -5.55 5.27 -19.78
N VAL A 225 -4.92 5.81 -18.73
CA VAL A 225 -4.47 5.01 -17.58
C VAL A 225 -5.70 4.50 -16.83
N MET A 226 -5.74 3.19 -16.51
CA MET A 226 -6.84 2.61 -15.74
C MET A 226 -6.79 3.13 -14.30
N ARG A 227 -7.90 3.67 -13.82
CA ARG A 227 -8.04 4.06 -12.42
C ARG A 227 -8.19 2.81 -11.55
N LEU A 228 -7.62 2.84 -10.38
CA LEU A 228 -7.69 1.75 -9.40
C LEU A 228 -9.14 1.35 -9.09
N GLU A 229 -10.04 2.31 -8.98
CA GLU A 229 -11.46 2.06 -8.74
C GLU A 229 -12.11 1.16 -9.81
N TYR A 230 -11.75 1.33 -11.09
CA TYR A 230 -12.25 0.48 -12.17
C TYR A 230 -11.70 -0.94 -12.07
N LEU A 231 -10.41 -1.08 -11.75
CA LEU A 231 -9.81 -2.40 -11.55
C LEU A 231 -10.49 -3.16 -10.41
N ILE A 232 -10.70 -2.51 -9.27
CA ILE A 232 -11.40 -3.10 -8.12
C ILE A 232 -12.80 -3.57 -8.55
N ARG A 233 -13.56 -2.71 -9.21
CA ARG A 233 -14.93 -3.04 -9.66
C ARG A 233 -14.95 -4.19 -10.67
N GLU A 234 -14.04 -4.23 -11.63
CA GLU A 234 -13.96 -5.35 -12.59
C GLU A 234 -13.70 -6.69 -11.88
N ILE A 235 -12.84 -6.69 -10.88
CA ILE A 235 -12.52 -7.89 -10.10
C ILE A 235 -13.72 -8.28 -9.20
N GLU A 236 -14.40 -7.33 -8.57
CA GLU A 236 -15.62 -7.57 -7.80
C GLU A 236 -16.73 -8.21 -8.65
N GLU A 237 -16.98 -7.70 -9.86
CA GLU A 237 -17.98 -8.26 -10.77
C GLU A 237 -17.59 -9.64 -11.30
N GLU A 238 -16.30 -9.88 -11.55
CA GLU A 238 -15.80 -11.22 -11.92
C GLU A 238 -16.02 -12.22 -10.78
N MET A 239 -15.71 -11.84 -9.55
CA MET A 239 -15.92 -12.69 -8.38
C MET A 239 -17.41 -12.93 -8.11
N TYR A 240 -18.25 -11.90 -8.27
CA TYR A 240 -19.69 -12.04 -8.14
C TYR A 240 -20.26 -13.08 -9.13
N ARG A 241 -19.85 -13.01 -10.41
CA ARG A 241 -20.24 -14.00 -11.42
C ARG A 241 -19.81 -15.40 -11.01
N LYS A 242 -18.54 -15.60 -10.63
CA LYS A 242 -18.02 -16.92 -10.23
C LYS A 242 -18.73 -17.51 -9.01
N ILE A 243 -19.17 -16.68 -8.06
CA ILE A 243 -19.88 -17.12 -6.86
C ILE A 243 -21.32 -17.51 -7.20
N THR A 244 -21.98 -16.78 -8.10
CA THR A 244 -23.40 -16.97 -8.44
C THR A 244 -23.64 -18.02 -9.52
N ASP A 245 -22.65 -18.29 -10.39
CA ASP A 245 -22.80 -19.24 -11.52
C ASP A 245 -23.18 -20.67 -11.11
N ASN A 246 -22.85 -21.09 -9.90
CA ASN A 246 -23.03 -22.48 -9.45
C ASN A 246 -23.89 -22.64 -8.18
N ARG A 247 -24.47 -21.56 -7.65
CA ARG A 247 -25.23 -21.58 -6.40
C ARG A 247 -26.36 -20.53 -6.38
N GLU A 248 -27.51 -20.91 -5.83
CA GLU A 248 -28.50 -19.94 -5.40
C GLU A 248 -28.05 -19.36 -4.06
N VAL A 249 -27.56 -18.13 -4.07
CA VAL A 249 -27.15 -17.36 -2.89
C VAL A 249 -27.97 -16.07 -2.87
N GLU A 250 -28.34 -15.60 -1.69
CA GLU A 250 -29.01 -14.31 -1.55
C GLU A 250 -28.09 -13.21 -2.08
N GLU A 251 -28.63 -12.26 -2.87
CA GLU A 251 -27.85 -11.28 -3.64
C GLU A 251 -26.91 -10.44 -2.73
N ALA A 252 -27.40 -9.98 -1.58
CA ALA A 252 -26.59 -9.17 -0.67
C ALA A 252 -25.45 -9.99 -0.04
N GLU A 253 -25.65 -11.28 0.23
CA GLU A 253 -24.60 -12.18 0.70
C GLU A 253 -23.57 -12.44 -0.41
N ALA A 254 -24.03 -12.72 -1.64
CA ALA A 254 -23.16 -12.92 -2.79
C ALA A 254 -22.27 -11.69 -3.08
N ARG A 255 -22.84 -10.49 -3.00
CA ARG A 255 -22.09 -9.23 -3.17
C ARG A 255 -21.04 -9.02 -2.09
N ARG A 256 -21.38 -9.22 -0.81
CA ARG A 256 -20.39 -9.12 0.29
C ARG A 256 -19.25 -10.13 0.14
N THR A 257 -19.59 -11.37 -0.18
CA THR A 257 -18.59 -12.42 -0.40
C THR A 257 -17.70 -12.07 -1.60
N ALA A 258 -18.28 -11.58 -2.70
CA ALA A 258 -17.55 -11.16 -3.88
C ALA A 258 -16.54 -10.03 -3.57
N GLN A 259 -16.93 -9.02 -2.77
CA GLN A 259 -16.05 -7.95 -2.32
C GLN A 259 -14.87 -8.49 -1.50
N THR A 260 -15.14 -9.35 -0.52
CA THR A 260 -14.09 -9.97 0.32
C THR A 260 -13.11 -10.79 -0.52
N VAL A 261 -13.63 -11.59 -1.46
CA VAL A 261 -12.78 -12.44 -2.31
C VAL A 261 -12.02 -11.62 -3.34
N ALA A 262 -12.63 -10.57 -3.89
CA ALA A 262 -11.98 -9.62 -4.79
C ALA A 262 -10.80 -8.90 -4.10
N LEU A 263 -11.01 -8.44 -2.87
CA LEU A 263 -9.95 -7.83 -2.06
C LEU A 263 -8.77 -8.79 -1.86
N SER A 264 -9.05 -10.06 -1.57
CA SER A 264 -8.00 -11.07 -1.45
C SER A 264 -7.24 -11.30 -2.76
N ALA A 265 -7.95 -11.31 -3.90
CA ALA A 265 -7.33 -11.46 -5.21
C ALA A 265 -6.38 -10.30 -5.52
N ILE A 266 -6.76 -9.07 -5.19
CA ILE A 266 -5.94 -7.87 -5.41
C ILE A 266 -4.72 -7.88 -4.48
N LYS A 267 -4.93 -7.95 -3.16
CA LYS A 267 -3.85 -7.84 -2.17
C LYS A 267 -2.87 -9.00 -2.25
N TYR A 268 -3.38 -10.22 -2.32
CA TYR A 268 -2.51 -11.38 -2.48
C TYR A 268 -1.77 -11.38 -3.82
N GLY A 269 -2.48 -11.02 -4.90
CA GLY A 269 -1.90 -10.93 -6.22
C GLY A 269 -0.74 -9.94 -6.31
N ASP A 270 -0.86 -8.78 -5.64
CA ASP A 270 0.21 -7.80 -5.54
C ASP A 270 1.33 -8.26 -4.59
N LEU A 271 0.99 -8.60 -3.34
CA LEU A 271 1.93 -8.91 -2.27
C LEU A 271 2.68 -10.24 -2.44
N SER A 272 2.19 -11.16 -3.28
CA SER A 272 2.92 -12.41 -3.64
C SER A 272 4.13 -12.16 -4.53
N ASN A 273 4.24 -10.98 -5.14
CA ASN A 273 5.41 -10.59 -5.92
C ASN A 273 6.46 -9.95 -5.02
N GLN A 274 7.74 -10.09 -5.39
CA GLN A 274 8.80 -9.31 -4.76
C GLN A 274 8.57 -7.83 -5.06
N ALA A 275 8.53 -6.99 -4.03
CA ALA A 275 8.13 -5.58 -4.16
C ALA A 275 8.83 -4.85 -5.31
N PHE A 276 10.15 -5.00 -5.49
CA PHE A 276 10.95 -4.29 -6.50
C PHE A 276 10.77 -4.81 -7.94
N LYS A 277 10.08 -5.96 -8.14
CA LYS A 277 9.86 -6.52 -9.48
C LYS A 277 8.61 -5.92 -10.13
N ASP A 278 8.74 -5.62 -11.43
CA ASP A 278 7.56 -5.39 -12.26
C ASP A 278 6.85 -6.72 -12.50
N TYR A 279 5.53 -6.71 -12.51
CA TYR A 279 4.74 -7.91 -12.75
C TYR A 279 3.52 -7.61 -13.63
N ALA A 280 2.98 -8.65 -14.27
CA ALA A 280 1.74 -8.56 -15.03
C ALA A 280 0.56 -9.03 -14.17
N PHE A 281 -0.43 -8.16 -14.00
CA PHE A 281 -1.68 -8.47 -13.34
C PHE A 281 -2.66 -9.06 -14.37
N ASP A 282 -3.02 -10.31 -14.19
CA ASP A 282 -3.99 -11.04 -15.00
C ASP A 282 -5.23 -11.34 -14.18
N ILE A 283 -6.34 -10.66 -14.45
CA ILE A 283 -7.60 -10.79 -13.70
C ILE A 283 -8.04 -12.26 -13.65
N ASP A 284 -8.01 -12.99 -14.78
CA ASP A 284 -8.46 -14.38 -14.82
C ASP A 284 -7.62 -15.29 -13.92
N LYS A 285 -6.29 -15.06 -13.90
CA LYS A 285 -5.36 -15.79 -13.04
C LYS A 285 -5.57 -15.45 -11.56
N PHE A 286 -5.60 -14.17 -11.23
CA PHE A 286 -5.66 -13.74 -9.83
C PHE A 286 -7.03 -14.00 -9.18
N THR A 287 -8.10 -14.10 -9.97
CA THR A 287 -9.45 -14.46 -9.50
C THR A 287 -9.73 -15.96 -9.56
N SER A 288 -8.73 -16.80 -9.85
CA SER A 288 -8.88 -18.26 -9.85
C SER A 288 -8.97 -18.81 -8.43
N PHE A 289 -9.83 -19.82 -8.23
CA PHE A 289 -9.89 -20.63 -7.00
C PHE A 289 -8.86 -21.76 -6.98
N GLU A 290 -7.95 -21.81 -7.95
CA GLU A 290 -6.90 -22.79 -8.07
C GLU A 290 -5.55 -22.08 -8.25
N GLY A 291 -4.47 -22.71 -7.78
CA GLY A 291 -3.11 -22.17 -7.88
C GLY A 291 -2.77 -21.18 -6.77
N ASP A 292 -1.71 -20.42 -6.98
CA ASP A 292 -1.17 -19.46 -6.02
C ASP A 292 -1.93 -18.13 -6.09
N THR A 293 -3.10 -18.09 -5.42
CA THR A 293 -4.05 -16.96 -5.45
C THR A 293 -4.72 -16.72 -4.12
N GLY A 294 -5.15 -15.46 -3.86
CA GLY A 294 -5.94 -15.12 -2.67
C GLY A 294 -7.22 -15.93 -2.53
N PRO A 295 -8.06 -16.04 -3.59
CA PRO A 295 -9.26 -16.88 -3.55
C PRO A 295 -9.01 -18.36 -3.18
N TYR A 296 -7.89 -18.95 -3.63
CA TYR A 296 -7.50 -20.31 -3.23
C TYR A 296 -7.21 -20.43 -1.74
N ILE A 297 -6.51 -19.45 -1.17
CA ILE A 297 -6.22 -19.40 0.28
C ILE A 297 -7.52 -19.26 1.07
N LEU A 298 -8.42 -18.35 0.67
CA LEU A 298 -9.71 -18.18 1.32
C LEU A 298 -10.56 -19.44 1.23
N TYR A 299 -10.60 -20.09 0.07
CA TYR A 299 -11.31 -21.36 -0.10
C TYR A 299 -10.77 -22.45 0.82
N THR A 300 -9.46 -22.51 1.04
CA THR A 300 -8.84 -23.46 1.99
C THR A 300 -9.29 -23.17 3.42
N ILE A 301 -9.30 -21.89 3.85
CA ILE A 301 -9.77 -21.48 5.18
C ILE A 301 -11.25 -21.83 5.37
N VAL A 302 -12.11 -21.50 4.42
CA VAL A 302 -13.55 -21.80 4.47
C VAL A 302 -13.80 -23.31 4.51
N ARG A 303 -13.01 -24.11 3.79
CA ARG A 303 -13.05 -25.58 3.88
C ARG A 303 -12.74 -26.06 5.30
N ILE A 304 -11.69 -25.53 5.94
CA ILE A 304 -11.36 -25.89 7.32
C ILE A 304 -12.51 -25.51 8.26
N LYS A 305 -13.06 -24.29 8.14
CA LYS A 305 -14.23 -23.85 8.91
C LYS A 305 -15.40 -24.83 8.75
N SER A 306 -15.72 -25.22 7.52
CA SER A 306 -16.81 -26.18 7.23
C SER A 306 -16.58 -27.55 7.88
N ILE A 307 -15.35 -28.07 7.85
CA ILE A 307 -15.00 -29.34 8.50
C ILE A 307 -15.17 -29.24 10.01
N LEU A 308 -14.65 -28.18 10.63
CA LEU A 308 -14.76 -27.95 12.07
C LEU A 308 -16.22 -27.79 12.52
N ASN A 309 -17.07 -27.10 11.76
CA ASN A 309 -18.49 -26.97 12.04
C ASN A 309 -19.21 -28.31 12.00
N LYS A 310 -18.96 -29.15 10.99
CA LYS A 310 -19.53 -30.49 10.90
C LYS A 310 -19.08 -31.39 12.06
N ILE A 311 -17.85 -31.25 12.52
CA ILE A 311 -17.37 -32.02 13.69
C ILE A 311 -18.06 -31.52 14.96
N LYS A 312 -18.20 -30.20 15.13
CA LYS A 312 -18.90 -29.60 16.26
C LYS A 312 -20.36 -30.03 16.35
N GLU A 313 -21.06 -30.17 15.23
CA GLU A 313 -22.43 -30.71 15.16
C GLU A 313 -22.50 -32.16 15.62
N GLN A 314 -21.45 -32.97 15.45
CA GLN A 314 -21.37 -34.37 15.88
C GLN A 314 -20.95 -34.53 17.36
N ASP A 315 -19.98 -33.75 17.81
CA ASP A 315 -19.43 -33.74 19.18
C ASP A 315 -18.91 -32.34 19.52
N GLU A 316 -19.74 -31.56 20.22
CA GLU A 316 -19.42 -30.19 20.62
C GLU A 316 -18.21 -30.12 21.54
N ALA A 317 -17.99 -31.15 22.39
CA ALA A 317 -16.89 -31.18 23.36
C ALA A 317 -15.54 -31.65 22.77
N LEU A 318 -15.52 -32.07 21.51
CA LEU A 318 -14.29 -32.62 20.92
C LEU A 318 -13.19 -31.57 20.79
N ALA A 319 -13.55 -30.33 20.53
CA ALA A 319 -12.60 -29.22 20.43
C ALA A 319 -11.84 -28.93 21.75
N ASP A 320 -12.50 -29.12 22.89
CA ASP A 320 -11.90 -28.97 24.23
C ASP A 320 -10.85 -30.03 24.54
N LYS A 321 -10.98 -31.20 23.89
CA LYS A 321 -10.07 -32.33 23.98
C LYS A 321 -8.94 -32.27 22.95
N ALA A 322 -8.99 -31.27 22.04
CA ALA A 322 -8.01 -31.16 20.95
C ALA A 322 -6.58 -30.97 21.48
N ARG A 323 -5.69 -31.90 21.12
CA ARG A 323 -4.25 -31.86 21.44
C ARG A 323 -3.50 -32.42 20.26
N ILE A 324 -2.41 -31.74 19.88
CA ILE A 324 -1.48 -32.28 18.87
C ILE A 324 -0.88 -33.57 19.42
N ARG A 325 -0.86 -34.58 18.59
CA ARG A 325 -0.34 -35.92 18.88
C ARG A 325 0.79 -36.24 17.92
N GLU A 326 1.46 -37.37 18.16
CA GLU A 326 2.45 -37.89 17.25
C GLU A 326 1.81 -38.19 15.87
N ALA A 327 2.53 -37.86 14.80
CA ALA A 327 2.02 -38.03 13.44
C ALA A 327 1.81 -39.49 13.09
N GLY A 328 0.59 -39.87 12.71
CA GLY A 328 0.22 -41.22 12.28
C GLY A 328 0.42 -41.46 10.78
N SER A 329 0.72 -40.43 9.99
CA SER A 329 0.94 -40.53 8.54
C SER A 329 1.99 -39.52 8.03
N ALA A 330 2.48 -39.74 6.81
CA ALA A 330 3.39 -38.82 6.16
C ALA A 330 2.75 -37.44 5.90
N ALA A 331 1.45 -37.41 5.57
CA ALA A 331 0.71 -36.18 5.35
C ALA A 331 0.52 -35.37 6.65
N GLU A 332 0.20 -36.02 7.78
CA GLU A 332 0.17 -35.39 9.10
C GLU A 332 1.53 -34.79 9.46
N LYS A 333 2.60 -35.58 9.29
CA LYS A 333 3.97 -35.09 9.59
C LYS A 333 4.34 -33.88 8.74
N ALA A 334 4.01 -33.91 7.45
CA ALA A 334 4.28 -32.77 6.56
C ALA A 334 3.53 -31.51 7.01
N LEU A 335 2.24 -31.63 7.39
CA LEU A 335 1.45 -30.51 7.90
C LEU A 335 2.03 -29.97 9.23
N MET A 336 2.43 -30.84 10.14
CA MET A 336 3.06 -30.41 11.40
C MET A 336 4.39 -29.69 11.19
N LEU A 337 5.22 -30.14 10.24
CA LEU A 337 6.48 -29.48 9.91
C LEU A 337 6.27 -28.09 9.29
N GLU A 338 5.29 -27.97 8.39
CA GLU A 338 4.94 -26.68 7.80
C GLU A 338 4.44 -25.69 8.86
N ILE A 339 3.53 -26.13 9.74
CA ILE A 339 3.06 -25.35 10.88
C ILE A 339 4.24 -24.88 11.77
N ALA A 340 5.21 -25.74 12.04
CA ALA A 340 6.37 -25.41 12.87
C ALA A 340 7.28 -24.34 12.24
N GLY A 341 7.23 -24.15 10.94
CA GLY A 341 7.98 -23.13 10.20
C GLY A 341 7.47 -21.70 10.38
N PHE A 342 6.26 -21.50 10.95
CA PHE A 342 5.59 -20.20 11.02
C PHE A 342 6.45 -19.08 11.63
N ASN A 343 7.03 -19.29 12.80
CA ASN A 343 7.82 -18.26 13.48
C ASN A 343 9.06 -17.85 12.66
N ALA A 344 9.76 -18.80 12.10
CA ALA A 344 10.94 -18.54 11.27
C ALA A 344 10.58 -17.73 10.02
N MET A 345 9.46 -18.07 9.40
CA MET A 345 8.94 -17.30 8.25
C MET A 345 8.59 -15.86 8.62
N VAL A 346 7.91 -15.64 9.75
CA VAL A 346 7.56 -14.28 10.21
C VAL A 346 8.81 -13.44 10.49
N GLU A 347 9.79 -14.01 11.17
CA GLU A 347 11.07 -13.34 11.47
C GLU A 347 11.81 -12.95 10.17
N GLU A 348 11.84 -13.85 9.20
CA GLU A 348 12.50 -13.60 7.92
C GLU A 348 11.74 -12.55 7.08
N ALA A 349 10.41 -12.66 7.01
CA ALA A 349 9.55 -11.70 6.32
C ALA A 349 9.67 -10.28 6.93
N TYR A 350 9.70 -10.19 8.26
CA TYR A 350 9.91 -8.92 8.97
C TYR A 350 11.28 -8.33 8.69
N LYS A 351 12.34 -9.13 8.83
CA LYS A 351 13.73 -8.68 8.62
C LYS A 351 13.96 -8.13 7.21
N GLU A 352 13.36 -8.77 6.22
CA GLU A 352 13.53 -8.37 4.83
C GLU A 352 12.44 -7.44 4.32
N SER A 353 11.43 -7.08 5.16
CA SER A 353 10.24 -6.34 4.74
C SER A 353 9.59 -6.95 3.51
N ALA A 354 9.40 -8.28 3.53
CA ALA A 354 9.10 -9.12 2.37
C ALA A 354 7.76 -9.86 2.51
N PRO A 355 6.60 -9.20 2.28
CA PRO A 355 5.28 -9.83 2.40
C PRO A 355 5.09 -11.04 1.47
N HIS A 356 5.82 -11.12 0.34
CA HIS A 356 5.78 -12.27 -0.56
C HIS A 356 6.22 -13.59 0.11
N LYS A 357 7.02 -13.54 1.17
CA LYS A 357 7.40 -14.74 1.95
C LYS A 357 6.22 -15.25 2.77
N VAL A 358 5.37 -14.37 3.27
CA VAL A 358 4.11 -14.75 3.94
C VAL A 358 3.18 -15.41 2.91
N CYS A 359 3.04 -14.84 1.71
CA CYS A 359 2.23 -15.42 0.63
C CYS A 359 2.72 -16.82 0.25
N ALA A 360 4.02 -17.00 0.01
CA ALA A 360 4.60 -18.29 -0.33
C ALA A 360 4.35 -19.34 0.77
N TYR A 361 4.57 -18.97 2.03
CA TYR A 361 4.34 -19.86 3.17
C TYR A 361 2.87 -20.32 3.28
N ILE A 362 1.91 -19.40 3.18
CA ILE A 362 0.49 -19.80 3.30
C ILE A 362 0.00 -20.62 2.10
N TYR A 363 0.59 -20.41 0.93
CA TYR A 363 0.35 -21.27 -0.23
C TYR A 363 0.85 -22.69 0.01
N ASP A 364 2.08 -22.86 0.51
CA ASP A 364 2.65 -24.16 0.85
C ASP A 364 1.86 -24.83 1.97
N LEU A 365 1.50 -24.11 3.03
CA LEU A 365 0.65 -24.59 4.11
C LEU A 365 -0.73 -25.06 3.61
N ALA A 366 -1.35 -24.28 2.71
CA ALA A 366 -2.64 -24.64 2.11
C ALA A 366 -2.52 -25.93 1.27
N ASN A 367 -1.45 -26.10 0.49
CA ASN A 367 -1.21 -27.29 -0.31
C ASN A 367 -0.99 -28.54 0.57
N VAL A 368 -0.15 -28.42 1.60
CA VAL A 368 0.11 -29.53 2.54
C VAL A 368 -1.16 -29.89 3.32
N PHE A 369 -1.95 -28.89 3.74
CA PHE A 369 -3.24 -29.13 4.36
C PHE A 369 -4.22 -29.84 3.40
N ASN A 370 -4.37 -29.39 2.16
CA ASN A 370 -5.25 -30.00 1.18
C ASN A 370 -4.85 -31.47 0.91
N ARG A 371 -3.55 -31.77 0.83
CA ARG A 371 -3.07 -33.15 0.75
C ARG A 371 -3.48 -33.98 1.96
N PHE A 372 -3.23 -33.49 3.18
CA PHE A 372 -3.67 -34.14 4.42
C PHE A 372 -5.17 -34.43 4.41
N TYR A 373 -5.99 -33.42 4.02
CA TYR A 373 -7.45 -33.57 3.94
C TYR A 373 -7.89 -34.65 2.94
N HIS A 374 -7.27 -34.72 1.78
CA HIS A 374 -7.59 -35.75 0.77
C HIS A 374 -7.21 -37.16 1.19
N GLU A 375 -6.10 -37.31 1.89
CA GLU A 375 -5.62 -38.62 2.37
C GLU A 375 -6.29 -39.07 3.68
N THR A 376 -7.07 -38.17 4.35
CA THR A 376 -7.56 -38.43 5.72
C THR A 376 -9.07 -38.30 5.82
N LYS A 377 -9.73 -39.33 6.30
CA LYS A 377 -11.18 -39.33 6.54
C LYS A 377 -11.52 -38.73 7.91
N ILE A 378 -11.36 -37.42 8.06
CA ILE A 378 -11.42 -36.71 9.35
C ILE A 378 -12.81 -36.85 10.01
N ILE A 379 -13.88 -36.58 9.26
CA ILE A 379 -15.26 -36.53 9.79
C ILE A 379 -15.74 -37.90 10.26
N SER A 380 -15.42 -38.96 9.52
CA SER A 380 -15.85 -40.32 9.78
C SER A 380 -14.90 -41.14 10.67
N GLN A 381 -13.88 -40.50 11.27
CA GLN A 381 -12.97 -41.16 12.20
C GLN A 381 -13.71 -41.55 13.50
N GLU A 382 -13.66 -42.85 13.85
CA GLU A 382 -14.30 -43.41 15.05
C GLU A 382 -13.40 -43.27 16.30
N ASP A 383 -12.09 -43.35 16.13
CA ASP A 383 -11.13 -43.12 17.23
C ASP A 383 -11.15 -41.63 17.64
N THR A 384 -11.81 -41.39 18.79
CA THR A 384 -12.01 -40.03 19.33
C THR A 384 -10.71 -39.33 19.66
N GLU A 385 -9.68 -40.05 20.12
CA GLU A 385 -8.39 -39.41 20.44
C GLU A 385 -7.63 -39.01 19.20
N LYS A 386 -7.64 -39.86 18.18
CA LYS A 386 -7.07 -39.55 16.88
C LYS A 386 -7.79 -38.41 16.19
N LYS A 387 -9.13 -38.41 16.22
CA LYS A 387 -9.98 -37.34 15.71
C LYS A 387 -9.69 -36.02 16.42
N ALA A 388 -9.55 -36.01 17.74
CA ALA A 388 -9.20 -34.83 18.53
C ALA A 388 -7.81 -34.30 18.16
N GLY A 389 -6.84 -35.17 17.88
CA GLY A 389 -5.53 -34.76 17.35
C GLY A 389 -5.62 -34.06 16.02
N TRP A 390 -6.43 -34.54 15.10
CA TRP A 390 -6.67 -33.90 13.81
C TRP A 390 -7.43 -32.59 13.93
N VAL A 391 -8.40 -32.49 14.84
CA VAL A 391 -9.07 -31.21 15.16
C VAL A 391 -8.07 -30.17 15.65
N ALA A 392 -7.09 -30.56 16.49
CA ALA A 392 -6.04 -29.65 16.92
C ALA A 392 -5.21 -29.11 15.75
N LEU A 393 -4.85 -29.96 14.79
CA LEU A 393 -4.14 -29.54 13.56
C LEU A 393 -4.99 -28.61 12.71
N LEU A 394 -6.29 -28.89 12.53
CA LEU A 394 -7.21 -28.03 11.78
C LEU A 394 -7.32 -26.63 12.42
N LEU A 395 -7.52 -26.59 13.74
CA LEU A 395 -7.65 -25.34 14.48
C LEU A 395 -6.37 -24.48 14.36
N LEU A 396 -5.20 -25.11 14.48
CA LEU A 396 -3.91 -24.41 14.39
C LEU A 396 -3.63 -23.96 12.95
N THR A 397 -3.88 -24.82 11.95
CA THR A 397 -3.74 -24.46 10.53
C THR A 397 -4.62 -23.26 10.18
N ARG A 398 -5.90 -23.29 10.58
CA ARG A 398 -6.82 -22.17 10.37
C ARG A 398 -6.29 -20.89 11.01
N ARG A 399 -5.89 -20.97 12.28
CA ARG A 399 -5.38 -19.80 13.01
C ARG A 399 -4.18 -19.18 12.32
N ILE A 400 -3.22 -20.00 11.86
CA ILE A 400 -2.03 -19.52 11.15
C ILE A 400 -2.41 -18.87 9.83
N LEU A 401 -3.27 -19.52 9.03
CA LEU A 401 -3.73 -18.94 7.76
C LEU A 401 -4.45 -17.61 7.98
N GLU A 402 -5.40 -17.56 8.94
CA GLU A 402 -6.13 -16.32 9.28
C GLU A 402 -5.18 -15.21 9.77
N THR A 403 -4.20 -15.54 10.64
CA THR A 403 -3.19 -14.57 11.07
C THR A 403 -2.35 -14.04 9.91
N CYS A 404 -1.94 -14.90 8.99
CA CYS A 404 -1.14 -14.49 7.83
C CYS A 404 -1.93 -13.60 6.88
N ILE A 405 -3.20 -13.92 6.57
CA ILE A 405 -4.02 -13.07 5.72
C ILE A 405 -4.35 -11.73 6.37
N GLU A 406 -4.47 -11.67 7.71
CA GLU A 406 -4.60 -10.43 8.46
C GLU A 406 -3.33 -9.57 8.33
N MET A 407 -2.13 -10.16 8.43
CA MET A 407 -0.86 -9.46 8.15
C MET A 407 -0.81 -8.91 6.70
N LEU A 408 -1.44 -9.59 5.75
CA LEU A 408 -1.55 -9.15 4.35
C LEU A 408 -2.72 -8.18 4.12
N GLY A 409 -3.50 -7.87 5.16
CA GLY A 409 -4.55 -6.86 5.15
C GLY A 409 -5.86 -7.30 4.50
N PHE A 410 -6.25 -8.58 4.61
CA PHE A 410 -7.56 -9.06 4.19
C PHE A 410 -8.06 -10.18 5.12
N SER A 411 -9.32 -10.52 5.01
CA SER A 411 -9.99 -11.50 5.88
C SER A 411 -10.71 -12.59 5.08
N ALA A 412 -11.06 -13.69 5.75
CA ALA A 412 -11.79 -14.80 5.14
C ALA A 412 -13.29 -14.71 5.46
N PRO A 413 -14.19 -14.95 4.48
CA PRO A 413 -15.61 -15.05 4.73
C PRO A 413 -15.94 -16.33 5.52
N GLU A 414 -17.13 -16.38 6.09
CA GLU A 414 -17.61 -17.58 6.79
C GLU A 414 -18.01 -18.71 5.83
N ARG A 415 -18.50 -18.34 4.65
CA ARG A 415 -18.92 -19.25 3.57
C ARG A 415 -18.48 -18.70 2.22
N MET A 416 -18.27 -19.63 1.32
CA MET A 416 -17.81 -19.28 -0.03
C MET A 416 -18.32 -20.28 -1.06
#